data_61053c88c5e4edfd1863f76f41f0ed4f
#
_entry.id   61053c88c5e4edfd1863f76f41f0ed4f
#
_cell.length_a   1.000
_cell.length_b   1.000
_cell.length_c   1.000
_cell.angle_alpha   90.00
_cell.angle_beta   90.00
_cell.angle_gamma   90.00
#
_symmetry.space_group_name_H-M   'P 1'
#
loop_
_entity.id
_entity.type
_entity.pdbx_description
1 polymer ?
#
loop_
_entity_poly.entity_id
_entity_poly.type
_entity_poly.pdbx_seq_one_letter_code
_entity_poly.pdbx_strand_id
1 'polypeptide(L)'
;MGEALALAERSRGQTAPNPNVGCVIVAPDGRVLGRGWTQPGGRPHAEAVALAAAGEAAKGATLYVTLEPCAHVSARGPACADLIVAAQPARVVVALTDPDPRTNGQGIARLRAAGIAVTEGVCRGEARRSMAGFLTRLALGRPHVTLKLATSLDGRIALPSGESRWITGPEARADVHRERARHEAILVGRGTYEADAPRLDVRLPGLEHRSPRRLLLTRGAAPEGWEALHDLGDLGALDGVDHLLVEGGAGAAAAFLAADLVDRLLFYRAPILIGAGTSAVGDIGLSSLAEAHGRWRFIEARSLGSDRREVYERERD
;
A
#
# COMPACT_ATOMS: atom_id res chain seq x y z
N MET A 1 -15.83 10.21 -5.07
CA MET A 1 -14.99 9.31 -4.27
C MET A 1 -13.84 8.71 -5.08
N GLY A 2 -14.04 8.17 -6.28
CA GLY A 2 -12.95 7.59 -7.09
C GLY A 2 -11.75 8.54 -7.30
N GLU A 3 -11.98 9.82 -7.55
CA GLU A 3 -10.91 10.81 -7.65
C GLU A 3 -10.17 11.02 -6.32
N ALA A 4 -10.88 11.03 -5.19
CA ALA A 4 -10.24 11.12 -3.87
C ALA A 4 -9.34 9.91 -3.60
N LEU A 5 -9.77 8.69 -3.97
CA LEU A 5 -8.94 7.48 -3.89
C LEU A 5 -7.69 7.56 -4.79
N ALA A 6 -7.83 8.05 -6.02
CA ALA A 6 -6.70 8.25 -6.92
C ALA A 6 -5.68 9.27 -6.37
N LEU A 7 -6.16 10.31 -5.68
CA LEU A 7 -5.30 11.29 -4.99
C LEU A 7 -4.58 10.64 -3.78
N ALA A 8 -5.26 9.81 -3.00
CA ALA A 8 -4.65 9.09 -1.88
C ALA A 8 -3.44 8.24 -2.33
N GLU A 9 -3.54 7.57 -3.48
CA GLU A 9 -2.45 6.76 -4.04
C GLU A 9 -1.18 7.56 -4.41
N ARG A 10 -1.27 8.90 -4.54
CA ARG A 10 -0.11 9.75 -4.85
C ARG A 10 0.93 9.76 -3.73
N SER A 11 0.49 9.64 -2.49
CA SER A 11 1.37 9.72 -1.30
C SER A 11 1.59 8.36 -0.62
N ARG A 12 1.02 7.27 -1.13
CA ARG A 12 1.28 5.93 -0.59
C ARG A 12 2.78 5.63 -0.58
N GLY A 13 3.28 5.11 0.51
CA GLY A 13 4.72 4.87 0.74
C GLY A 13 5.50 6.12 1.20
N GLN A 14 4.83 7.22 1.58
CA GLN A 14 5.49 8.46 2.00
C GLN A 14 4.85 9.12 3.24
N THR A 15 3.77 8.57 3.77
CA THR A 15 2.97 9.25 4.80
C THR A 15 3.13 8.65 6.20
N ALA A 16 3.75 7.48 6.33
CA ALA A 16 3.91 6.81 7.61
C ALA A 16 4.46 7.76 8.70
N PRO A 17 3.90 7.69 9.92
CA PRO A 17 2.89 6.77 10.42
C PRO A 17 1.44 7.18 10.13
N ASN A 18 1.19 8.23 9.34
CA ASN A 18 -0.15 8.70 8.98
C ASN A 18 -0.68 7.96 7.76
N PRO A 19 -2.02 7.80 7.63
CA PRO A 19 -2.61 7.20 6.45
C PRO A 19 -2.48 8.10 5.20
N ASN A 20 -2.41 7.47 4.03
CA ASN A 20 -2.50 8.14 2.75
C ASN A 20 -3.97 8.44 2.42
N VAL A 21 -4.44 9.62 2.74
CA VAL A 21 -5.82 10.08 2.53
C VAL A 21 -5.91 10.97 1.30
N GLY A 22 -7.04 10.92 0.61
CA GLY A 22 -7.38 11.85 -0.47
C GLY A 22 -8.69 12.57 -0.19
N CYS A 23 -8.76 13.82 -0.62
CA CYS A 23 -9.93 14.68 -0.45
C CYS A 23 -10.23 15.48 -1.72
N VAL A 24 -11.53 15.56 -2.08
CA VAL A 24 -12.01 16.35 -3.21
C VAL A 24 -13.23 17.16 -2.76
N ILE A 25 -13.26 18.44 -3.07
CA ILE A 25 -14.37 19.33 -2.78
C ILE A 25 -15.06 19.71 -4.09
N VAL A 26 -16.38 19.54 -4.14
CA VAL A 26 -17.19 19.70 -5.35
C VAL A 26 -18.35 20.68 -5.07
N ALA A 27 -18.49 21.69 -5.90
CA ALA A 27 -19.58 22.62 -5.87
C ALA A 27 -20.93 21.95 -6.22
N PRO A 28 -22.08 22.58 -5.90
CA PRO A 28 -23.39 22.04 -6.26
C PRO A 28 -23.59 21.88 -7.78
N ASP A 29 -22.88 22.66 -8.61
CA ASP A 29 -22.90 22.58 -10.08
C ASP A 29 -21.97 21.48 -10.65
N GLY A 30 -21.28 20.72 -9.80
CA GLY A 30 -20.36 19.64 -10.19
C GLY A 30 -18.93 20.07 -10.44
N ARG A 31 -18.57 21.36 -10.38
CA ARG A 31 -17.18 21.81 -10.50
C ARG A 31 -16.35 21.37 -9.31
N VAL A 32 -15.13 20.90 -9.57
CA VAL A 32 -14.16 20.62 -8.52
C VAL A 32 -13.53 21.93 -8.05
N LEU A 33 -13.69 22.21 -6.76
CA LEU A 33 -13.20 23.43 -6.10
C LEU A 33 -11.82 23.24 -5.47
N GLY A 34 -11.55 22.04 -4.96
CA GLY A 34 -10.27 21.75 -4.32
C GLY A 34 -9.94 20.26 -4.34
N ARG A 35 -8.66 19.97 -4.42
CA ARG A 35 -8.07 18.63 -4.37
C ARG A 35 -6.98 18.60 -3.34
N GLY A 36 -6.91 17.52 -2.56
CA GLY A 36 -5.87 17.34 -1.57
C GLY A 36 -5.56 15.88 -1.35
N TRP A 37 -4.36 15.61 -0.92
CA TRP A 37 -3.92 14.31 -0.41
C TRP A 37 -2.95 14.53 0.74
N THR A 38 -2.82 13.54 1.63
CA THR A 38 -1.86 13.59 2.73
C THR A 38 -0.46 13.84 2.18
N GLN A 39 0.21 14.89 2.63
CA GLN A 39 1.54 15.24 2.12
C GLN A 39 2.63 14.30 2.70
N PRO A 40 3.80 14.20 2.03
CA PRO A 40 4.94 13.44 2.55
C PRO A 40 5.27 13.82 4.00
N GLY A 41 5.60 12.82 4.84
CA GLY A 41 5.76 13.00 6.28
C GLY A 41 4.42 13.10 7.05
N GLY A 42 3.28 12.87 6.37
CA GLY A 42 1.96 12.73 6.96
C GLY A 42 1.20 14.03 7.21
N ARG A 43 1.76 15.19 6.90
CA ARG A 43 1.06 16.49 7.05
C ARG A 43 1.55 17.52 6.03
N PRO A 44 0.70 18.50 5.61
CA PRO A 44 -0.75 18.62 5.93
C PRO A 44 -1.59 17.44 5.49
N HIS A 45 -2.74 17.24 6.14
CA HIS A 45 -3.73 16.23 5.76
C HIS A 45 -4.48 16.63 4.48
N ALA A 46 -5.09 15.65 3.81
CA ALA A 46 -5.80 15.83 2.55
C ALA A 46 -6.86 16.93 2.59
N GLU A 47 -7.64 16.96 3.67
CA GLU A 47 -8.74 17.90 3.86
C GLU A 47 -8.22 19.34 3.98
N ALA A 48 -7.13 19.54 4.73
CA ALA A 48 -6.52 20.86 4.88
C ALA A 48 -6.00 21.39 3.53
N VAL A 49 -5.39 20.54 2.71
CA VAL A 49 -4.92 20.91 1.36
C VAL A 49 -6.09 21.23 0.44
N ALA A 50 -7.14 20.40 0.44
CA ALA A 50 -8.32 20.60 -0.40
C ALA A 50 -9.10 21.87 -0.01
N LEU A 51 -9.26 22.12 1.30
CA LEU A 51 -9.92 23.31 1.82
C LEU A 51 -9.14 24.60 1.51
N ALA A 52 -7.82 24.57 1.64
CA ALA A 52 -6.97 25.71 1.27
C ALA A 52 -7.10 26.05 -0.23
N ALA A 53 -7.24 25.05 -1.10
CA ALA A 53 -7.45 25.26 -2.53
C ALA A 53 -8.86 25.76 -2.86
N ALA A 54 -9.89 25.30 -2.13
CA ALA A 54 -11.29 25.71 -2.37
C ALA A 54 -11.62 27.10 -1.79
N GLY A 55 -10.94 27.49 -0.70
CA GLY A 55 -11.21 28.74 0.00
C GLY A 55 -12.68 28.86 0.45
N GLU A 56 -13.23 30.06 0.35
CA GLU A 56 -14.62 30.35 0.72
C GLU A 56 -15.67 29.58 -0.12
N ALA A 57 -15.28 29.12 -1.33
CA ALA A 57 -16.17 28.34 -2.19
C ALA A 57 -16.50 26.95 -1.62
N ALA A 58 -15.79 26.51 -0.57
CA ALA A 58 -16.10 25.27 0.16
C ALA A 58 -17.47 25.35 0.88
N LYS A 59 -17.95 26.55 1.19
CA LYS A 59 -19.25 26.74 1.83
C LYS A 59 -20.38 26.23 0.94
N GLY A 60 -21.23 25.36 1.49
CA GLY A 60 -22.35 24.74 0.77
C GLY A 60 -21.94 23.64 -0.23
N ALA A 61 -20.63 23.35 -0.39
CA ALA A 61 -20.11 22.31 -1.28
C ALA A 61 -20.28 20.90 -0.69
N THR A 62 -19.95 19.87 -1.47
CA THR A 62 -19.80 18.48 -1.01
C THR A 62 -18.32 18.11 -0.94
N LEU A 63 -17.88 17.62 0.22
CA LEU A 63 -16.53 17.15 0.46
C LEU A 63 -16.49 15.62 0.44
N TYR A 64 -15.64 15.03 -0.38
CA TYR A 64 -15.38 13.59 -0.44
C TYR A 64 -14.02 13.29 0.16
N VAL A 65 -13.95 12.41 1.15
CA VAL A 65 -12.71 12.05 1.84
C VAL A 65 -12.62 10.53 2.03
N THR A 66 -11.42 9.97 1.84
CA THR A 66 -11.22 8.51 1.87
C THR A 66 -11.16 7.92 3.27
N LEU A 67 -10.90 8.74 4.29
CA LEU A 67 -10.92 8.36 5.71
C LEU A 67 -11.66 9.43 6.51
N GLU A 68 -12.26 9.05 7.63
CA GLU A 68 -12.87 9.96 8.59
C GLU A 68 -11.91 11.11 8.95
N PRO A 69 -12.38 12.38 8.89
CA PRO A 69 -11.59 13.53 9.31
C PRO A 69 -11.17 13.42 10.78
N CYS A 70 -9.87 13.59 11.05
CA CYS A 70 -9.36 13.45 12.41
C CYS A 70 -10.02 14.41 13.39
N ALA A 71 -10.26 13.92 14.63
CA ALA A 71 -10.94 14.64 15.70
C ALA A 71 -10.00 15.20 16.76
N HIS A 72 -8.74 14.76 16.78
CA HIS A 72 -7.75 15.17 17.79
C HIS A 72 -6.89 16.33 17.31
N VAL A 73 -6.56 17.23 18.23
CA VAL A 73 -5.57 18.29 18.02
C VAL A 73 -4.17 17.72 18.24
N SER A 74 -3.23 18.13 17.43
CA SER A 74 -1.81 17.79 17.59
C SER A 74 -0.94 19.05 17.54
N ALA A 75 0.30 18.95 18.05
CA ALA A 75 1.28 20.03 17.92
C ALA A 75 1.57 20.40 16.45
N ARG A 76 1.22 19.52 15.50
CA ARG A 76 1.43 19.70 14.05
C ARG A 76 0.22 20.33 13.33
N GLY A 77 -0.81 20.75 14.05
CA GLY A 77 -1.97 21.45 13.46
C GLY A 77 -3.34 21.04 14.03
N PRO A 78 -4.40 21.78 13.63
CA PRO A 78 -5.75 21.54 14.10
C PRO A 78 -6.32 20.21 13.60
N ALA A 79 -7.44 19.79 14.21
CA ALA A 79 -8.21 18.64 13.75
C ALA A 79 -8.89 18.96 12.40
N CYS A 80 -8.88 18.01 11.47
CA CYS A 80 -9.53 18.20 10.16
C CYS A 80 -11.06 18.39 10.29
N ALA A 81 -11.69 17.73 11.28
CA ALA A 81 -13.11 17.92 11.55
C ALA A 81 -13.43 19.40 11.88
N ASP A 82 -12.55 20.09 12.64
CA ASP A 82 -12.76 21.52 12.97
C ASP A 82 -12.58 22.42 11.74
N LEU A 83 -11.58 22.12 10.89
CA LEU A 83 -11.40 22.84 9.63
C LEU A 83 -12.62 22.71 8.71
N ILE A 84 -13.21 21.51 8.63
CA ILE A 84 -14.40 21.24 7.83
C ILE A 84 -15.63 21.97 8.43
N VAL A 85 -15.80 21.95 9.76
CA VAL A 85 -16.89 22.69 10.43
C VAL A 85 -16.78 24.20 10.13
N ALA A 86 -15.58 24.76 10.20
CA ALA A 86 -15.34 26.18 9.89
C ALA A 86 -15.65 26.53 8.43
N ALA A 87 -15.39 25.60 7.49
CA ALA A 87 -15.64 25.77 6.05
C ALA A 87 -17.13 25.61 5.66
N GLN A 88 -17.97 25.08 6.55
CA GLN A 88 -19.42 24.92 6.37
C GLN A 88 -19.86 24.27 5.04
N PRO A 89 -19.31 23.11 4.63
CA PRO A 89 -19.84 22.39 3.49
C PRO A 89 -21.27 21.89 3.79
N ALA A 90 -22.10 21.72 2.77
CA ALA A 90 -23.45 21.16 2.95
C ALA A 90 -23.40 19.66 3.28
N ARG A 91 -22.37 18.95 2.79
CA ARG A 91 -22.27 17.50 2.93
C ARG A 91 -20.82 17.03 2.97
N VAL A 92 -20.57 16.00 3.77
CA VAL A 92 -19.30 15.24 3.77
C VAL A 92 -19.60 13.78 3.46
N VAL A 93 -18.87 13.21 2.50
CA VAL A 93 -18.92 11.80 2.12
C VAL A 93 -17.62 11.13 2.54
N VAL A 94 -17.72 10.17 3.45
CA VAL A 94 -16.59 9.45 4.05
C VAL A 94 -16.55 8.02 3.53
N ALA A 95 -15.41 7.55 3.04
CA ALA A 95 -15.29 6.17 2.59
C ALA A 95 -15.11 5.18 3.74
N LEU A 96 -14.30 5.52 4.74
CA LEU A 96 -13.96 4.63 5.85
C LEU A 96 -13.92 5.40 7.17
N THR A 97 -14.54 4.86 8.21
CA THR A 97 -14.39 5.33 9.59
C THR A 97 -12.95 5.04 10.07
N ASP A 98 -12.32 5.99 10.75
CA ASP A 98 -10.96 5.82 11.25
C ASP A 98 -10.95 4.85 12.44
N PRO A 99 -10.20 3.74 12.40
CA PRO A 99 -10.08 2.82 13.52
C PRO A 99 -9.20 3.36 14.67
N ASP A 100 -8.48 4.46 14.50
CA ASP A 100 -7.66 5.08 15.56
C ASP A 100 -8.57 5.53 16.71
N PRO A 101 -8.38 5.03 17.95
CA PRO A 101 -9.22 5.38 19.10
C PRO A 101 -9.35 6.88 19.39
N ARG A 102 -8.37 7.68 18.94
CA ARG A 102 -8.39 9.15 19.07
C ARG A 102 -9.38 9.83 18.13
N THR A 103 -9.85 9.12 17.11
CA THR A 103 -10.81 9.62 16.10
C THR A 103 -12.09 8.79 16.09
N ASN A 104 -12.04 7.54 15.77
CA ASN A 104 -13.08 6.49 15.76
C ASN A 104 -14.53 6.97 15.95
N GLY A 105 -15.10 7.57 14.93
CA GLY A 105 -16.47 8.14 14.93
C GLY A 105 -16.59 9.56 15.50
N GLN A 106 -15.59 10.08 16.20
CA GLN A 106 -15.64 11.41 16.83
C GLN A 106 -15.63 12.54 15.80
N GLY A 107 -14.87 12.37 14.70
CA GLY A 107 -14.86 13.33 13.59
C GLY A 107 -16.22 13.42 12.93
N ILE A 108 -16.81 12.28 12.60
CA ILE A 108 -18.15 12.19 12.03
C ILE A 108 -19.21 12.79 12.98
N ALA A 109 -19.14 12.47 14.28
CA ALA A 109 -20.05 13.01 15.29
C ALA A 109 -19.96 14.54 15.37
N ARG A 110 -18.74 15.11 15.31
CA ARG A 110 -18.51 16.57 15.32
C ARG A 110 -19.10 17.26 14.10
N LEU A 111 -18.96 16.66 12.91
CA LEU A 111 -19.57 17.19 11.69
C LEU A 111 -21.11 17.21 11.77
N ARG A 112 -21.70 16.10 12.25
CA ARG A 112 -23.16 16.01 12.45
C ARG A 112 -23.68 17.01 13.48
N ALA A 113 -22.97 17.18 14.59
CA ALA A 113 -23.32 18.16 15.62
C ALA A 113 -23.29 19.61 15.10
N ALA A 114 -22.46 19.90 14.08
CA ALA A 114 -22.41 21.18 13.38
C ALA A 114 -23.48 21.33 12.27
N GLY A 115 -24.41 20.37 12.12
CA GLY A 115 -25.47 20.39 11.11
C GLY A 115 -25.04 19.97 9.71
N ILE A 116 -23.84 19.43 9.53
CA ILE A 116 -23.33 18.97 8.24
C ILE A 116 -23.86 17.56 7.95
N ALA A 117 -24.44 17.35 6.77
CA ALA A 117 -24.90 16.02 6.34
C ALA A 117 -23.71 15.08 6.11
N VAL A 118 -23.70 13.89 6.73
CA VAL A 118 -22.61 12.92 6.57
C VAL A 118 -23.12 11.61 5.99
N THR A 119 -22.46 11.15 4.91
CA THR A 119 -22.69 9.84 4.29
C THR A 119 -21.42 9.00 4.45
N GLU A 120 -21.56 7.77 4.91
CA GLU A 120 -20.44 6.86 5.20
C GLU A 120 -20.43 5.64 4.28
N GLY A 121 -19.25 5.00 4.13
CA GLY A 121 -19.09 3.70 3.50
C GLY A 121 -19.00 3.72 1.98
N VAL A 122 -18.95 4.88 1.33
CA VAL A 122 -18.83 4.99 -0.13
C VAL A 122 -17.43 4.56 -0.60
N CYS A 123 -17.35 3.49 -1.39
CA CYS A 123 -16.08 2.86 -1.84
C CYS A 123 -15.21 2.36 -0.65
N ARG A 124 -15.85 1.82 0.38
CA ARG A 124 -15.17 1.33 1.60
C ARG A 124 -14.07 0.31 1.28
N GLY A 125 -14.34 -0.64 0.38
CA GLY A 125 -13.39 -1.71 0.02
C GLY A 125 -12.12 -1.15 -0.63
N GLU A 126 -12.28 -0.21 -1.56
CA GLU A 126 -11.17 0.46 -2.23
C GLU A 126 -10.36 1.33 -1.26
N ALA A 127 -11.02 2.04 -0.34
CA ALA A 127 -10.37 2.83 0.68
C ALA A 127 -9.53 1.95 1.64
N ARG A 128 -10.07 0.80 2.07
CA ARG A 128 -9.32 -0.17 2.88
C ARG A 128 -8.07 -0.65 2.17
N ARG A 129 -8.16 -0.99 0.88
CA ARG A 129 -6.99 -1.43 0.10
C ARG A 129 -5.95 -0.32 -0.07
N SER A 130 -6.40 0.91 -0.32
CA SER A 130 -5.49 2.06 -0.45
C SER A 130 -4.68 2.31 0.83
N MET A 131 -5.32 2.20 2.00
CA MET A 131 -4.73 2.45 3.31
C MET A 131 -4.33 1.16 4.06
N ALA A 132 -4.14 0.05 3.34
CA ALA A 132 -3.90 -1.26 3.94
C ALA A 132 -2.73 -1.27 4.92
N GLY A 133 -1.64 -0.55 4.61
CA GLY A 133 -0.47 -0.46 5.50
C GLY A 133 -0.81 0.16 6.85
N PHE A 134 -1.41 1.34 6.86
CA PHE A 134 -1.86 2.01 8.08
C PHE A 134 -2.82 1.11 8.89
N LEU A 135 -3.80 0.49 8.23
CA LEU A 135 -4.79 -0.37 8.89
C LEU A 135 -4.16 -1.64 9.47
N THR A 136 -3.24 -2.27 8.74
CA THR A 136 -2.51 -3.46 9.20
C THR A 136 -1.63 -3.14 10.41
N ARG A 137 -0.91 -2.01 10.38
CA ARG A 137 -0.09 -1.58 11.51
C ARG A 137 -0.92 -1.33 12.77
N LEU A 138 -2.07 -0.69 12.65
CA LEU A 138 -2.97 -0.48 13.80
C LEU A 138 -3.54 -1.78 14.35
N ALA A 139 -3.93 -2.71 13.47
CA ALA A 139 -4.61 -3.94 13.87
C ALA A 139 -3.63 -5.04 14.32
N LEU A 140 -2.47 -5.17 13.67
CA LEU A 140 -1.55 -6.29 13.84
C LEU A 140 -0.15 -5.87 14.34
N GLY A 141 0.11 -4.56 14.54
CA GLY A 141 1.40 -4.06 15.01
C GLY A 141 2.56 -4.28 14.04
N ARG A 142 2.31 -4.53 12.76
CA ARG A 142 3.34 -4.79 11.74
C ARG A 142 2.97 -4.15 10.39
N PRO A 143 3.94 -3.99 9.46
CA PRO A 143 3.66 -3.55 8.09
C PRO A 143 2.72 -4.51 7.36
N HIS A 144 1.99 -3.96 6.39
CA HIS A 144 1.29 -4.74 5.36
C HIS A 144 2.33 -5.29 4.36
N VAL A 145 2.39 -6.60 4.22
CA VAL A 145 3.39 -7.29 3.41
C VAL A 145 2.83 -7.62 2.03
N THR A 146 3.45 -7.08 1.00
CA THR A 146 3.21 -7.47 -0.41
C THR A 146 4.34 -8.41 -0.86
N LEU A 147 4.02 -9.66 -1.19
CA LEU A 147 4.95 -10.59 -1.84
C LEU A 147 4.80 -10.47 -3.35
N LYS A 148 5.86 -10.04 -4.02
CA LYS A 148 5.92 -9.93 -5.49
C LYS A 148 6.68 -11.12 -6.07
N LEU A 149 6.09 -11.77 -7.06
CA LEU A 149 6.69 -12.86 -7.83
C LEU A 149 6.63 -12.54 -9.32
N ALA A 150 7.75 -12.77 -10.03
CA ALA A 150 7.83 -12.71 -11.50
C ALA A 150 8.13 -14.11 -12.01
N THR A 151 7.18 -14.71 -12.76
CA THR A 151 7.24 -16.13 -13.10
C THR A 151 6.96 -16.40 -14.57
N SER A 152 7.43 -17.56 -15.06
CA SER A 152 6.90 -18.21 -16.27
C SER A 152 5.46 -18.71 -16.07
N LEU A 153 4.80 -19.20 -17.12
CA LEU A 153 3.46 -19.83 -17.05
C LEU A 153 3.47 -21.06 -16.13
N ASP A 154 4.55 -21.83 -16.13
CA ASP A 154 4.74 -23.02 -15.30
C ASP A 154 5.35 -22.70 -13.91
N GLY A 155 5.32 -21.41 -13.48
CA GLY A 155 5.65 -20.99 -12.11
C GLY A 155 7.13 -20.99 -11.77
N ARG A 156 8.04 -20.82 -12.75
CA ARG A 156 9.49 -20.79 -12.53
C ARG A 156 10.00 -19.35 -12.47
N ILE A 157 11.06 -19.16 -11.68
CA ILE A 157 11.75 -17.87 -11.50
C ILE A 157 13.19 -17.86 -12.00
N ALA A 158 13.73 -19.01 -12.43
CA ALA A 158 15.06 -19.15 -13.02
C ALA A 158 15.16 -20.46 -13.79
N LEU A 159 16.11 -20.53 -14.73
CA LEU A 159 16.55 -21.78 -15.36
C LEU A 159 17.29 -22.69 -14.34
N PRO A 160 17.51 -23.98 -14.64
CA PRO A 160 18.34 -24.85 -13.80
C PRO A 160 19.77 -24.32 -13.59
N SER A 161 20.30 -23.54 -14.55
CA SER A 161 21.60 -22.87 -14.47
C SER A 161 21.64 -21.71 -13.46
N GLY A 162 20.48 -21.26 -12.94
CA GLY A 162 20.33 -20.05 -12.11
C GLY A 162 20.07 -18.78 -12.91
N GLU A 163 20.09 -18.81 -14.24
CA GLU A 163 19.75 -17.65 -15.06
C GLU A 163 18.30 -17.23 -14.83
N SER A 164 18.06 -15.96 -14.40
CA SER A 164 16.75 -15.41 -14.02
C SER A 164 16.38 -14.13 -14.78
N ARG A 165 17.29 -13.57 -15.59
CA ARG A 165 17.10 -12.28 -16.27
C ARG A 165 16.97 -12.44 -17.78
N TRP A 166 15.87 -11.98 -18.40
CA TRP A 166 14.65 -11.41 -17.79
C TRP A 166 13.48 -12.33 -18.11
N ILE A 167 12.74 -12.74 -17.09
CA ILE A 167 11.53 -13.55 -17.28
C ILE A 167 10.39 -12.66 -17.82
N THR A 168 10.22 -11.45 -17.26
CA THR A 168 9.15 -10.54 -17.63
C THR A 168 9.63 -9.39 -18.53
N GLY A 169 8.73 -8.86 -19.34
CA GLY A 169 8.95 -7.78 -20.30
C GLY A 169 9.17 -6.40 -19.65
N PRO A 170 9.50 -5.38 -20.45
CA PRO A 170 9.80 -4.04 -19.95
C PRO A 170 8.61 -3.34 -19.28
N GLU A 171 7.38 -3.58 -19.76
CA GLU A 171 6.17 -2.97 -19.19
C GLU A 171 5.89 -3.51 -17.78
N ALA A 172 6.06 -4.81 -17.55
CA ALA A 172 5.96 -5.42 -16.23
C ALA A 172 7.04 -4.88 -15.29
N ARG A 173 8.29 -4.76 -15.76
CA ARG A 173 9.39 -4.18 -14.96
C ARG A 173 9.13 -2.71 -14.60
N ALA A 174 8.54 -1.92 -15.52
CA ALA A 174 8.14 -0.54 -15.23
C ALA A 174 7.04 -0.50 -14.15
N ASP A 175 6.09 -1.43 -14.18
CA ASP A 175 5.06 -1.55 -13.14
C ASP A 175 5.65 -1.94 -11.78
N VAL A 176 6.65 -2.84 -11.74
CA VAL A 176 7.39 -3.17 -10.51
C VAL A 176 8.05 -1.92 -9.90
N HIS A 177 8.65 -1.05 -10.71
CA HIS A 177 9.20 0.22 -10.21
C HIS A 177 8.12 1.13 -9.61
N ARG A 178 6.90 1.15 -10.16
CA ARG A 178 5.76 1.86 -9.55
C ARG A 178 5.35 1.25 -8.20
N GLU A 179 5.35 -0.08 -8.10
CA GLU A 179 5.07 -0.74 -6.81
C GLU A 179 6.16 -0.42 -5.77
N ARG A 180 7.45 -0.45 -6.15
CA ARG A 180 8.54 -0.01 -5.26
C ARG A 180 8.34 1.40 -4.73
N ALA A 181 7.93 2.34 -5.59
CA ALA A 181 7.68 3.73 -5.21
C ALA A 181 6.48 3.93 -4.25
N ARG A 182 5.71 2.87 -3.97
CA ARG A 182 4.53 2.84 -3.09
C ARG A 182 4.76 2.09 -1.79
N HIS A 183 6.01 1.71 -1.51
CA HIS A 183 6.40 0.99 -0.31
C HIS A 183 7.54 1.73 0.39
N GLU A 184 7.50 1.82 1.71
CA GLU A 184 8.55 2.43 2.51
C GLU A 184 9.81 1.55 2.56
N ALA A 185 9.63 0.24 2.51
CA ALA A 185 10.74 -0.71 2.55
C ALA A 185 10.58 -1.85 1.54
N ILE A 186 11.72 -2.38 1.09
CA ILE A 186 11.82 -3.54 0.21
C ILE A 186 12.78 -4.57 0.79
N LEU A 187 12.39 -5.84 0.77
CA LEU A 187 13.15 -6.92 1.36
C LEU A 187 13.50 -8.00 0.33
N VAL A 188 14.72 -8.49 0.41
CA VAL A 188 15.14 -9.72 -0.25
C VAL A 188 15.82 -10.67 0.75
N GLY A 189 15.88 -11.96 0.43
CA GLY A 189 16.67 -12.94 1.17
C GLY A 189 18.15 -12.91 0.78
N ARG A 190 19.02 -13.45 1.65
CA ARG A 190 20.48 -13.54 1.44
C ARG A 190 20.84 -14.17 0.09
N GLY A 191 20.23 -15.29 -0.29
CA GLY A 191 20.51 -15.96 -1.55
C GLY A 191 20.21 -15.08 -2.78
N THR A 192 19.13 -14.30 -2.77
CA THR A 192 18.82 -13.34 -3.84
C THR A 192 19.86 -12.21 -3.90
N TYR A 193 20.29 -11.72 -2.73
CA TYR A 193 21.33 -10.69 -2.66
C TYR A 193 22.65 -11.18 -3.25
N GLU A 194 23.10 -12.38 -2.87
CA GLU A 194 24.37 -12.97 -3.34
C GLU A 194 24.35 -13.34 -4.83
N ALA A 195 23.20 -13.82 -5.34
CA ALA A 195 23.07 -14.18 -6.75
C ALA A 195 22.98 -12.96 -7.68
N ASP A 196 22.25 -11.91 -7.27
CA ASP A 196 21.83 -10.84 -8.16
C ASP A 196 22.45 -9.47 -7.85
N ALA A 197 22.98 -9.26 -6.63
CA ALA A 197 23.38 -7.94 -6.11
C ALA A 197 22.39 -6.82 -6.51
N PRO A 198 21.07 -6.96 -6.17
CA PRO A 198 20.04 -6.15 -6.76
C PRO A 198 20.05 -4.74 -6.17
N ARG A 199 19.90 -3.73 -7.03
CA ARG A 199 19.84 -2.32 -6.58
C ARG A 199 18.54 -2.00 -5.84
N LEU A 200 17.40 -2.62 -6.19
CA LEU A 200 16.05 -2.45 -5.64
C LEU A 200 15.52 -0.99 -5.64
N ASP A 201 16.19 -0.11 -6.35
CA ASP A 201 15.84 1.29 -6.51
C ASP A 201 14.64 1.50 -7.45
N VAL A 202 14.08 2.71 -7.44
CA VAL A 202 13.08 3.17 -8.41
C VAL A 202 13.81 3.86 -9.56
N ARG A 203 13.56 3.40 -10.79
CA ARG A 203 14.15 3.93 -12.03
C ARG A 203 13.07 4.41 -13.01
N LEU A 204 12.09 5.13 -12.47
CA LEU A 204 11.08 5.84 -13.27
C LEU A 204 11.37 7.33 -13.18
N PRO A 205 11.41 8.05 -14.33
CA PRO A 205 11.66 9.50 -14.36
C PRO A 205 10.72 10.26 -13.41
N GLY A 206 11.33 11.03 -12.50
CA GLY A 206 10.62 11.84 -11.50
C GLY A 206 10.18 11.07 -10.23
N LEU A 207 10.43 9.76 -10.13
CA LEU A 207 10.10 8.94 -8.96
C LEU A 207 11.33 8.33 -8.28
N GLU A 208 12.54 8.64 -8.70
CA GLU A 208 13.78 8.05 -8.19
C GLU A 208 13.96 8.28 -6.68
N HIS A 209 13.53 9.46 -6.20
CA HIS A 209 13.53 9.86 -4.79
C HIS A 209 12.60 9.01 -3.92
N ARG A 210 11.73 8.20 -4.52
CA ARG A 210 10.80 7.30 -3.84
C ARG A 210 11.35 5.87 -3.74
N SER A 211 12.66 5.70 -3.86
CA SER A 211 13.29 4.38 -3.66
C SER A 211 13.14 3.93 -2.20
N PRO A 212 12.61 2.71 -1.95
CA PRO A 212 12.38 2.22 -0.60
C PRO A 212 13.68 1.90 0.14
N ARG A 213 13.63 1.87 1.49
CA ARG A 213 14.70 1.35 2.35
C ARG A 213 14.96 -0.12 2.00
N ARG A 214 16.21 -0.52 1.92
CA ARG A 214 16.60 -1.89 1.52
C ARG A 214 16.83 -2.76 2.75
N LEU A 215 16.05 -3.83 2.88
CA LEU A 215 16.15 -4.80 3.95
C LEU A 215 16.71 -6.13 3.43
N LEU A 216 17.58 -6.75 4.20
CA LEU A 216 18.12 -8.07 3.93
C LEU A 216 17.69 -9.04 5.02
N LEU A 217 16.91 -10.06 4.65
CA LEU A 217 16.60 -11.17 5.56
C LEU A 217 17.83 -12.05 5.69
N THR A 218 18.49 -12.02 6.86
CA THR A 218 19.77 -12.67 7.08
C THR A 218 20.07 -12.89 8.57
N ARG A 219 20.76 -13.98 8.91
CA ARG A 219 21.28 -14.20 10.26
C ARG A 219 22.56 -13.42 10.55
N GLY A 220 23.28 -12.99 9.51
CA GLY A 220 24.52 -12.22 9.61
C GLY A 220 24.33 -10.71 9.43
N ALA A 221 25.43 -9.98 9.34
CA ALA A 221 25.40 -8.54 9.07
C ALA A 221 24.84 -8.23 7.67
N ALA A 222 24.17 -7.07 7.56
CA ALA A 222 23.80 -6.51 6.28
C ALA A 222 24.98 -5.74 5.66
N PRO A 223 25.10 -5.69 4.32
CA PRO A 223 26.08 -4.87 3.64
C PRO A 223 25.78 -3.38 3.80
N GLU A 224 26.72 -2.53 3.44
CA GLU A 224 26.56 -1.09 3.47
C GLU A 224 25.33 -0.63 2.68
N GLY A 225 24.55 0.27 3.28
CA GLY A 225 23.31 0.81 2.70
C GLY A 225 22.12 -0.17 2.72
N TRP A 226 22.23 -1.26 3.48
CA TRP A 226 21.14 -2.21 3.76
C TRP A 226 20.90 -2.32 5.27
N GLU A 227 19.69 -2.65 5.66
CA GLU A 227 19.34 -2.96 7.04
C GLU A 227 19.11 -4.47 7.18
N ALA A 228 19.62 -5.07 8.26
CA ALA A 228 19.39 -6.48 8.54
C ALA A 228 18.00 -6.68 9.19
N LEU A 229 17.25 -7.62 8.68
CA LEU A 229 16.13 -8.24 9.40
C LEU A 229 16.57 -9.65 9.77
N HIS A 230 16.69 -9.94 11.07
CA HIS A 230 17.21 -11.22 11.54
C HIS A 230 16.13 -12.27 11.73
N ASP A 231 14.94 -11.84 12.11
CA ASP A 231 13.76 -12.68 12.32
C ASP A 231 12.50 -12.02 11.73
N LEU A 232 11.58 -12.84 11.23
CA LEU A 232 10.30 -12.35 10.72
C LEU A 232 9.38 -11.82 11.85
N GLY A 233 9.60 -12.21 13.09
CA GLY A 233 8.93 -11.67 14.27
C GLY A 233 9.27 -10.21 14.54
N ASP A 234 10.40 -9.70 14.01
CA ASP A 234 10.85 -8.33 14.21
C ASP A 234 10.19 -7.33 13.24
N LEU A 235 9.28 -7.76 12.36
CA LEU A 235 8.60 -6.86 11.41
C LEU A 235 7.91 -5.68 12.10
N GLY A 236 7.38 -5.87 13.30
CA GLY A 236 6.75 -4.80 14.09
C GLY A 236 7.70 -3.71 14.55
N ALA A 237 9.00 -3.99 14.60
CA ALA A 237 10.04 -3.04 14.99
C ALA A 237 10.51 -2.12 13.84
N LEU A 238 10.01 -2.33 12.62
CA LEU A 238 10.36 -1.50 11.46
C LEU A 238 9.68 -0.12 11.56
N ASP A 239 10.39 0.83 12.16
CA ASP A 239 9.88 2.19 12.32
C ASP A 239 9.65 2.90 10.98
N GLY A 240 8.51 3.60 10.87
CA GLY A 240 8.14 4.34 9.67
C GLY A 240 7.81 3.48 8.44
N VAL A 241 7.53 2.18 8.62
CA VAL A 241 7.16 1.26 7.54
C VAL A 241 5.72 0.80 7.71
N ASP A 242 4.83 1.27 6.84
CA ASP A 242 3.45 0.79 6.73
C ASP A 242 3.31 -0.30 5.65
N HIS A 243 4.10 -0.23 4.57
CA HIS A 243 4.08 -1.19 3.48
C HIS A 243 5.47 -1.76 3.24
N LEU A 244 5.60 -3.09 3.34
CA LEU A 244 6.80 -3.83 3.02
C LEU A 244 6.61 -4.60 1.71
N LEU A 245 7.50 -4.38 0.74
CA LEU A 245 7.56 -5.17 -0.50
C LEU A 245 8.60 -6.27 -0.36
N VAL A 246 8.21 -7.52 -0.51
CA VAL A 246 9.12 -8.67 -0.56
C VAL A 246 9.35 -9.06 -2.02
N GLU A 247 10.57 -8.85 -2.52
CA GLU A 247 11.03 -9.26 -3.85
C GLU A 247 12.09 -10.37 -3.71
N GLY A 248 11.76 -11.41 -2.94
CA GLY A 248 12.68 -12.50 -2.65
C GLY A 248 12.64 -13.62 -3.69
N GLY A 249 13.65 -14.50 -3.64
CA GLY A 249 13.61 -15.81 -4.28
C GLY A 249 12.70 -16.79 -3.52
N ALA A 250 12.64 -18.05 -3.99
CA ALA A 250 11.74 -19.09 -3.46
C ALA A 250 11.81 -19.28 -1.94
N GLY A 251 13.01 -19.15 -1.34
CA GLY A 251 13.19 -19.32 0.12
C GLY A 251 12.54 -18.19 0.95
N ALA A 252 12.74 -16.92 0.55
CA ALA A 252 12.09 -15.80 1.24
C ALA A 252 10.58 -15.85 1.05
N ALA A 253 10.11 -16.15 -0.16
CA ALA A 253 8.68 -16.34 -0.44
C ALA A 253 8.08 -17.43 0.46
N ALA A 254 8.73 -18.58 0.56
CA ALA A 254 8.29 -19.69 1.41
C ALA A 254 8.25 -19.30 2.90
N ALA A 255 9.30 -18.63 3.40
CA ALA A 255 9.37 -18.20 4.81
C ALA A 255 8.21 -17.27 5.19
N PHE A 256 7.92 -16.25 4.37
CA PHE A 256 6.81 -15.33 4.61
C PHE A 256 5.42 -16.01 4.49
N LEU A 257 5.26 -16.93 3.53
CA LEU A 257 4.01 -17.67 3.36
C LEU A 257 3.77 -18.69 4.47
N ALA A 258 4.79 -19.43 4.88
CA ALA A 258 4.71 -20.38 5.98
C ALA A 258 4.38 -19.70 7.33
N ALA A 259 4.91 -18.49 7.55
CA ALA A 259 4.63 -17.68 8.73
C ALA A 259 3.28 -16.92 8.66
N ASP A 260 2.49 -17.08 7.61
CA ASP A 260 1.23 -16.35 7.33
C ASP A 260 1.36 -14.81 7.41
N LEU A 261 2.50 -14.28 6.99
CA LEU A 261 2.80 -12.84 7.05
C LEU A 261 2.45 -12.08 5.78
N VAL A 262 2.15 -12.78 4.67
CA VAL A 262 1.81 -12.15 3.40
C VAL A 262 0.35 -11.72 3.40
N ASP A 263 0.11 -10.42 3.16
CA ASP A 263 -1.23 -9.83 3.08
C ASP A 263 -1.71 -9.69 1.63
N ARG A 264 -0.77 -9.46 0.70
CA ARG A 264 -1.04 -9.29 -0.74
C ARG A 264 -0.03 -10.06 -1.57
N LEU A 265 -0.53 -10.84 -2.55
CA LEU A 265 0.29 -11.44 -3.59
C LEU A 265 0.21 -10.60 -4.85
N LEU A 266 1.36 -10.38 -5.48
CA LEU A 266 1.50 -9.66 -6.72
C LEU A 266 2.31 -10.50 -7.70
N PHE A 267 1.61 -11.17 -8.61
CA PHE A 267 2.22 -11.98 -9.65
C PHE A 267 2.40 -11.20 -10.94
N TYR A 268 3.58 -11.32 -11.53
CA TYR A 268 3.87 -10.94 -12.91
C TYR A 268 4.20 -12.22 -13.67
N ARG A 269 3.30 -12.64 -14.55
CA ARG A 269 3.40 -13.91 -15.26
C ARG A 269 3.72 -13.65 -16.74
N ALA A 270 4.89 -14.12 -17.17
CA ALA A 270 5.32 -14.04 -18.55
C ALA A 270 4.78 -15.24 -19.37
N PRO A 271 4.47 -15.06 -20.67
CA PRO A 271 3.95 -16.14 -21.52
C PRO A 271 5.07 -17.04 -22.04
N ILE A 272 5.93 -17.55 -21.13
CA ILE A 272 7.03 -18.46 -21.40
C ILE A 272 6.94 -19.71 -20.54
N LEU A 273 7.56 -20.80 -20.97
CA LEU A 273 7.70 -22.05 -20.22
C LEU A 273 9.20 -22.30 -19.99
N ILE A 274 9.55 -22.69 -18.77
CA ILE A 274 10.96 -22.94 -18.35
C ILE A 274 11.19 -24.43 -18.06
N GLY A 275 10.18 -25.17 -17.61
CA GLY A 275 10.30 -26.59 -17.29
C GLY A 275 11.02 -26.85 -15.95
N ALA A 276 12.20 -27.44 -15.97
CA ALA A 276 12.92 -27.89 -14.78
C ALA A 276 13.59 -26.78 -13.96
N GLY A 277 13.20 -25.51 -14.14
CA GLY A 277 13.77 -24.36 -13.42
C GLY A 277 13.38 -24.28 -11.94
N THR A 278 13.90 -23.26 -11.24
CA THR A 278 13.59 -22.97 -9.84
C THR A 278 12.13 -22.57 -9.66
N SER A 279 11.40 -23.20 -8.75
CA SER A 279 10.02 -22.85 -8.41
C SER A 279 9.95 -21.46 -7.77
N ALA A 280 8.87 -20.74 -8.02
CA ALA A 280 8.66 -19.38 -7.44
C ALA A 280 8.50 -19.42 -5.92
N VAL A 281 7.97 -20.50 -5.38
CA VAL A 281 7.75 -20.72 -3.95
C VAL A 281 8.35 -22.06 -3.57
N GLY A 282 9.12 -22.10 -2.48
CA GLY A 282 9.58 -23.33 -1.84
C GLY A 282 8.49 -24.00 -1.01
N ASP A 283 8.88 -24.91 -0.13
CA ASP A 283 7.96 -25.55 0.81
C ASP A 283 7.40 -24.52 1.80
N ILE A 284 6.08 -24.50 1.92
CA ILE A 284 5.34 -23.63 2.87
C ILE A 284 4.65 -24.41 3.98
N GLY A 285 4.98 -25.72 4.13
CA GLY A 285 4.52 -26.55 5.23
C GLY A 285 3.08 -27.03 5.14
N LEU A 286 2.47 -27.09 3.93
CA LEU A 286 1.12 -27.64 3.79
C LEU A 286 1.14 -29.17 3.94
N SER A 287 0.29 -29.70 4.81
CA SER A 287 0.14 -31.14 5.01
C SER A 287 -0.98 -31.74 4.15
N SER A 288 -1.90 -30.91 3.68
CA SER A 288 -3.00 -31.33 2.80
C SER A 288 -3.35 -30.23 1.78
N LEU A 289 -3.94 -30.64 0.65
CA LEU A 289 -4.42 -29.70 -0.36
C LEU A 289 -5.58 -28.83 0.17
N ALA A 290 -6.35 -29.33 1.13
CA ALA A 290 -7.44 -28.57 1.76
C ALA A 290 -6.96 -27.30 2.44
N GLU A 291 -5.74 -27.31 3.03
CA GLU A 291 -5.14 -26.14 3.68
C GLU A 291 -4.76 -25.03 2.69
N ALA A 292 -4.64 -25.34 1.40
CA ALA A 292 -4.31 -24.36 0.39
C ALA A 292 -5.53 -23.51 -0.05
N HIS A 293 -6.74 -24.08 0.09
CA HIS A 293 -7.96 -23.42 -0.36
C HIS A 293 -8.47 -22.35 0.61
N GLY A 294 -9.21 -21.35 0.08
CA GLY A 294 -9.86 -20.30 0.86
C GLY A 294 -8.91 -19.23 1.41
N ARG A 295 -7.61 -19.35 1.22
CA ARG A 295 -6.62 -18.42 1.79
C ARG A 295 -6.48 -17.11 1.00
N TRP A 296 -6.79 -17.11 -0.29
CA TRP A 296 -6.50 -16.01 -1.21
C TRP A 296 -7.73 -15.64 -2.04
N ARG A 297 -8.06 -14.36 -2.05
CA ARG A 297 -9.10 -13.80 -2.89
C ARG A 297 -8.49 -13.08 -4.08
N PHE A 298 -8.93 -13.43 -5.29
CA PHE A 298 -8.58 -12.69 -6.49
C PHE A 298 -9.18 -11.28 -6.48
N ILE A 299 -8.37 -10.28 -6.80
CA ILE A 299 -8.76 -8.86 -6.81
C ILE A 299 -8.83 -8.33 -8.22
N GLU A 300 -7.74 -8.43 -8.97
CA GLU A 300 -7.66 -7.93 -10.34
C GLU A 300 -6.59 -8.65 -11.16
N ALA A 301 -6.75 -8.59 -12.47
CA ALA A 301 -5.69 -8.90 -13.41
C ALA A 301 -5.69 -7.90 -14.55
N ARG A 302 -4.49 -7.61 -15.07
CA ARG A 302 -4.32 -6.75 -16.26
C ARG A 302 -3.11 -7.18 -17.08
N SER A 303 -3.16 -6.90 -18.39
CA SER A 303 -2.03 -7.10 -19.29
C SER A 303 -1.03 -5.95 -19.16
N LEU A 304 0.25 -6.28 -19.25
CA LEU A 304 1.40 -5.37 -19.25
C LEU A 304 2.32 -5.80 -20.40
N GLY A 305 2.08 -5.26 -21.61
CA GLY A 305 2.65 -5.83 -22.83
C GLY A 305 2.15 -7.27 -23.03
N SER A 306 3.07 -8.22 -23.19
CA SER A 306 2.76 -9.65 -23.28
C SER A 306 2.51 -10.31 -21.91
N ASP A 307 2.92 -9.68 -20.82
CA ASP A 307 2.84 -10.25 -19.49
C ASP A 307 1.46 -9.99 -18.85
N ARG A 308 1.16 -10.77 -17.81
CA ARG A 308 -0.04 -10.59 -16.99
C ARG A 308 0.34 -10.28 -15.55
N ARG A 309 -0.18 -9.18 -15.02
CA ARG A 309 -0.17 -8.89 -13.59
C ARG A 309 -1.44 -9.42 -12.96
N GLU A 310 -1.33 -10.13 -11.84
CA GLU A 310 -2.45 -10.64 -11.04
C GLU A 310 -2.24 -10.23 -9.59
N VAL A 311 -3.34 -9.82 -8.92
CA VAL A 311 -3.33 -9.39 -7.53
C VAL A 311 -4.29 -10.25 -6.73
N TYR A 312 -3.82 -10.75 -5.58
CA TYR A 312 -4.62 -11.51 -4.62
C TYR A 312 -4.42 -10.91 -3.22
N GLU A 313 -5.47 -10.91 -2.42
CA GLU A 313 -5.45 -10.52 -1.01
C GLU A 313 -5.63 -11.75 -0.12
N ARG A 314 -4.91 -11.78 0.98
CA ARG A 314 -5.05 -12.81 2.01
C ARG A 314 -6.39 -12.62 2.73
N GLU A 315 -7.23 -13.65 2.74
CA GLU A 315 -8.41 -13.72 3.60
C GLU A 315 -8.00 -14.35 4.94
N ARG A 316 -8.17 -13.58 6.02
CA ARG A 316 -8.05 -14.06 7.40
C ARG A 316 -9.43 -13.95 8.01
N ASP A 317 -9.89 -15.03 8.62
CA ASP A 317 -11.15 -15.13 9.33
C ASP A 317 -11.20 -14.17 10.54
#